data_7da71d47466f7594dc8fda98ed82c267
#
_entry.id   7da71d47466f7594dc8fda98ed82c267
#
_cell.length_a   1.000
_cell.length_b   1.000
_cell.length_c   1.000
_cell.angle_alpha   90.00
_cell.angle_beta   90.00
_cell.angle_gamma   90.00
#
_symmetry.space_group_name_H-M   'P 1'
#
loop_
_entity.id
_entity.type
_entity.pdbx_description
1 polymer ?
#
loop_
_entity_poly.entity_id
_entity_poly.type
_entity_poly.pdbx_seq_one_letter_code
_entity_poly.pdbx_strand_id
1 'polypeptide(L)'
;MLAPGGQLIYSTCTWSPEENEGVVAWILENYPDLELVEIPKWNGMKGGIDFPETARMYPHHFKGEGQFVAKFQDKRFPEQTRIKEGKSNLNKEQKQLWEDFAKKHLKTRLDGLLQVFGDNLYLLPKGLPDLSKVKIARNGLHLGVFKKKRFEPSFALGIALTSDEVVSSIELTQDQFAQYVSGNVVTLDQTQPNGWYQLLVDGNGFGFAKIVGNTVKNYYPKGLRFHI
;
A
#
# COMPACT_ATOMS: atom_id res chain seq x y z
N MET A 1 -8.90 7.40 -20.54
CA MET A 1 -8.90 6.66 -19.26
C MET A 1 -9.20 7.56 -18.05
N LEU A 2 -9.15 8.87 -18.21
CA LEU A 2 -9.54 9.80 -17.15
C LEU A 2 -11.06 9.84 -17.02
N ALA A 3 -11.58 9.65 -15.80
CA ALA A 3 -12.99 9.78 -15.54
C ALA A 3 -13.42 11.27 -15.52
N PRO A 4 -14.68 11.60 -15.87
CA PRO A 4 -15.18 12.95 -15.70
C PRO A 4 -14.97 13.46 -14.27
N GLY A 5 -14.47 14.68 -14.10
CA GLY A 5 -14.08 15.25 -12.81
C GLY A 5 -12.77 14.67 -12.24
N GLY A 6 -12.06 13.81 -12.97
CA GLY A 6 -10.79 13.23 -12.56
C GLY A 6 -9.61 14.16 -12.73
N GLN A 7 -8.46 13.81 -12.14
CA GLN A 7 -7.21 14.56 -12.25
C GLN A 7 -6.14 13.72 -12.93
N LEU A 8 -5.31 14.38 -13.76
CA LEU A 8 -4.14 13.80 -14.40
C LEU A 8 -2.89 14.54 -13.91
N ILE A 9 -1.90 13.78 -13.46
CA ILE A 9 -0.54 14.31 -13.21
C ILE A 9 0.35 13.78 -14.33
N TYR A 10 1.00 14.73 -15.02
CA TYR A 10 2.03 14.46 -16.00
C TYR A 10 3.38 14.91 -15.46
N SER A 11 4.39 14.09 -15.54
CA SER A 11 5.73 14.43 -15.05
C SER A 11 6.83 13.84 -15.92
N THR A 12 7.94 14.55 -16.01
CA THR A 12 9.16 14.11 -16.69
C THR A 12 10.38 14.46 -15.87
N CYS A 13 11.51 13.80 -16.17
CA CYS A 13 12.83 14.16 -15.66
C CYS A 13 13.70 14.89 -16.71
N THR A 14 13.13 15.29 -17.86
CA THR A 14 13.85 15.97 -18.94
C THR A 14 13.79 17.49 -18.81
N TRP A 15 14.68 18.17 -19.54
CA TRP A 15 14.69 19.63 -19.67
C TRP A 15 14.09 20.12 -20.98
N SER A 16 13.75 19.17 -21.88
CA SER A 16 13.22 19.45 -23.21
C SER A 16 11.87 20.16 -23.12
N PRO A 17 11.72 21.38 -23.64
CA PRO A 17 10.42 22.04 -23.71
C PRO A 17 9.40 21.24 -24.52
N GLU A 18 9.85 20.49 -25.54
CA GLU A 18 9.00 19.66 -26.39
C GLU A 18 8.33 18.53 -25.60
N GLU A 19 9.07 17.93 -24.67
CA GLU A 19 8.56 16.86 -23.80
C GLU A 19 7.78 17.40 -22.59
N ASN A 20 7.98 18.63 -22.22
CA ASN A 20 7.37 19.29 -21.07
C ASN A 20 6.19 20.17 -21.50
N GLU A 21 6.45 21.41 -21.80
CA GLU A 21 5.44 22.41 -22.16
C GLU A 21 4.76 22.09 -23.49
N GLY A 22 5.50 21.50 -24.43
CA GLY A 22 4.94 21.02 -25.71
C GLY A 22 3.85 19.96 -25.52
N VAL A 23 4.06 19.02 -24.58
CA VAL A 23 3.04 18.03 -24.24
C VAL A 23 1.86 18.67 -23.52
N VAL A 24 2.10 19.63 -22.62
CA VAL A 24 1.02 20.40 -21.97
C VAL A 24 0.17 21.14 -22.99
N ALA A 25 0.79 21.88 -23.94
CA ALA A 25 0.11 22.56 -25.01
C ALA A 25 -0.72 21.59 -25.86
N TRP A 26 -0.12 20.48 -26.27
CA TRP A 26 -0.81 19.46 -27.04
C TRP A 26 -2.02 18.86 -26.31
N ILE A 27 -1.90 18.59 -25.01
CA ILE A 27 -3.03 18.09 -24.19
C ILE A 27 -4.17 19.11 -24.18
N LEU A 28 -3.87 20.39 -23.92
CA LEU A 28 -4.90 21.44 -23.86
C LEU A 28 -5.57 21.68 -25.22
N GLU A 29 -4.84 21.55 -26.31
CA GLU A 29 -5.37 21.68 -27.67
C GLU A 29 -6.27 20.50 -28.07
N ASN A 30 -5.87 19.27 -27.73
CA ASN A 30 -6.58 18.06 -28.17
C ASN A 30 -7.66 17.57 -27.21
N TYR A 31 -7.64 18.03 -25.96
CA TYR A 31 -8.60 17.66 -24.92
C TYR A 31 -9.20 18.92 -24.25
N PRO A 32 -10.17 19.60 -24.90
CA PRO A 32 -10.73 20.88 -24.43
C PRO A 32 -11.50 20.76 -23.09
N ASP A 33 -11.83 19.54 -22.69
CA ASP A 33 -12.42 19.25 -21.37
C ASP A 33 -11.41 19.28 -20.23
N LEU A 34 -10.09 19.28 -20.52
CA LEU A 34 -9.05 19.39 -19.52
C LEU A 34 -8.65 20.86 -19.32
N GLU A 35 -8.44 21.22 -18.09
CA GLU A 35 -7.80 22.50 -17.71
C GLU A 35 -6.53 22.27 -16.93
N LEU A 36 -5.56 23.16 -17.10
CA LEU A 36 -4.34 23.14 -16.32
C LEU A 36 -4.60 23.71 -14.93
N VAL A 37 -4.18 22.99 -13.89
CA VAL A 37 -4.37 23.39 -12.50
C VAL A 37 -3.05 23.88 -11.92
N GLU A 38 -3.10 25.02 -11.24
CA GLU A 38 -1.94 25.59 -10.58
C GLU A 38 -1.33 24.63 -9.56
N ILE A 39 -0.02 24.41 -9.68
CA ILE A 39 0.79 23.71 -8.68
C ILE A 39 1.42 24.75 -7.77
N PRO A 40 1.12 24.77 -6.45
CA PRO A 40 1.79 25.67 -5.51
C PRO A 40 3.31 25.49 -5.55
N LYS A 41 4.05 26.60 -5.65
CA LYS A 41 5.51 26.60 -5.70
C LYS A 41 6.08 26.80 -4.29
N TRP A 42 7.03 25.97 -3.91
CA TRP A 42 7.79 26.10 -2.66
C TRP A 42 9.26 25.70 -2.88
N ASN A 43 10.11 26.09 -1.96
CA ASN A 43 11.53 25.69 -1.93
C ASN A 43 12.32 25.95 -3.24
N GLY A 44 11.99 27.02 -3.97
CA GLY A 44 12.70 27.36 -5.21
C GLY A 44 12.15 26.70 -6.48
N MET A 45 10.99 26.02 -6.41
CA MET A 45 10.26 25.62 -7.62
C MET A 45 9.95 26.81 -8.51
N LYS A 46 10.02 26.61 -9.82
CA LYS A 46 9.67 27.62 -10.84
C LYS A 46 8.48 27.12 -11.66
N GLY A 47 7.74 28.05 -12.27
CA GLY A 47 6.78 27.70 -13.32
C GLY A 47 7.49 27.19 -14.56
N GLY A 48 6.76 26.48 -15.40
CA GLY A 48 7.22 26.12 -16.73
C GLY A 48 7.27 27.32 -17.68
N ILE A 49 7.91 27.14 -18.83
CA ILE A 49 7.97 28.12 -19.90
C ILE A 49 6.56 28.26 -20.50
N ASP A 50 6.02 29.48 -20.52
CA ASP A 50 4.67 29.81 -21.01
C ASP A 50 3.50 29.14 -20.22
N PHE A 51 3.81 28.27 -19.26
CA PHE A 51 2.83 27.60 -18.38
C PHE A 51 3.22 27.77 -16.91
N PRO A 52 3.00 28.93 -16.31
CA PRO A 52 3.36 29.22 -14.92
C PRO A 52 2.65 28.32 -13.90
N GLU A 53 1.51 27.72 -14.26
CA GLU A 53 0.75 26.77 -13.44
C GLU A 53 1.52 25.47 -13.18
N THR A 54 2.38 25.05 -14.09
CA THR A 54 3.21 23.86 -13.96
C THR A 54 4.38 24.07 -12.98
N ALA A 55 5.12 23.05 -12.64
CA ALA A 55 6.28 23.16 -11.76
C ALA A 55 7.54 22.56 -12.40
N ARG A 56 8.64 23.35 -12.37
CA ARG A 56 10.00 22.89 -12.68
C ARG A 56 10.86 22.89 -11.41
N MET A 57 11.50 21.79 -11.15
CA MET A 57 12.46 21.61 -10.06
C MET A 57 13.86 21.48 -10.65
N TYR A 58 14.63 22.56 -10.60
CA TYR A 58 15.97 22.62 -11.16
C TYR A 58 17.02 22.05 -10.21
N PRO A 59 18.06 21.32 -10.69
CA PRO A 59 19.06 20.67 -9.83
C PRO A 59 19.92 21.66 -9.01
N HIS A 60 20.00 22.92 -9.41
CA HIS A 60 20.69 23.95 -8.62
C HIS A 60 19.87 24.47 -7.41
N HIS A 61 18.59 24.12 -7.33
CA HIS A 61 17.71 24.40 -6.19
C HIS A 61 17.35 23.16 -5.37
N PHE A 62 17.46 21.98 -5.96
CA PHE A 62 17.05 20.73 -5.35
C PHE A 62 18.17 19.68 -5.46
N LYS A 63 18.31 18.86 -4.43
CA LYS A 63 19.20 17.69 -4.48
C LYS A 63 18.54 16.59 -5.33
N GLY A 64 18.86 16.55 -6.62
CA GLY A 64 18.28 15.58 -7.57
C GLY A 64 18.56 15.97 -9.01
N GLU A 65 18.10 15.16 -9.95
CA GLU A 65 18.32 15.31 -11.39
C GLU A 65 17.46 16.40 -12.02
N GLY A 66 16.42 16.83 -11.30
CA GLY A 66 15.40 17.75 -11.76
C GLY A 66 14.11 17.03 -12.19
N GLN A 67 13.04 17.81 -12.24
CA GLN A 67 11.70 17.30 -12.55
C GLN A 67 10.83 18.38 -13.16
N PHE A 68 9.94 17.97 -14.05
CA PHE A 68 8.82 18.76 -14.52
C PHE A 68 7.51 18.10 -14.10
N VAL A 69 6.52 18.89 -13.69
CA VAL A 69 5.19 18.41 -13.31
C VAL A 69 4.12 19.33 -13.83
N ALA A 70 3.08 18.77 -14.45
CA ALA A 70 1.84 19.43 -14.82
C ALA A 70 0.65 18.69 -14.21
N LYS A 71 -0.35 19.42 -13.75
CA LYS A 71 -1.59 18.87 -13.18
C LYS A 71 -2.77 19.34 -14.02
N PHE A 72 -3.60 18.41 -14.45
CA PHE A 72 -4.83 18.69 -15.19
C PHE A 72 -6.05 18.24 -14.41
N GLN A 73 -7.15 18.99 -14.59
CA GLN A 73 -8.48 18.67 -14.08
C GLN A 73 -9.43 18.47 -15.25
N ASP A 74 -10.18 17.38 -15.23
CA ASP A 74 -11.30 17.19 -16.15
C ASP A 74 -12.50 18.01 -15.68
N LYS A 75 -12.97 18.95 -16.52
CA LYS A 75 -14.10 19.85 -16.24
C LYS A 75 -15.45 19.19 -16.39
N ARG A 76 -15.53 18.01 -16.98
CA ARG A 76 -16.78 17.30 -17.13
C ARG A 76 -17.31 16.89 -15.75
N PHE A 77 -18.60 16.99 -15.58
CA PHE A 77 -19.21 16.52 -14.35
C PHE A 77 -19.30 15.00 -14.34
N PRO A 78 -18.94 14.35 -13.20
CA PRO A 78 -19.09 12.92 -13.09
C PRO A 78 -20.60 12.57 -13.20
N GLU A 79 -20.95 11.75 -14.19
CA GLU A 79 -22.26 11.12 -14.20
C GLU A 79 -22.38 10.21 -12.99
N GLN A 80 -23.52 10.28 -12.28
CA GLN A 80 -23.81 9.34 -11.20
C GLN A 80 -24.08 7.94 -11.78
N THR A 81 -23.03 7.28 -12.20
CA THR A 81 -23.11 5.87 -12.60
C THR A 81 -23.28 5.04 -11.33
N ARG A 82 -24.39 4.32 -11.22
CA ARG A 82 -24.56 3.30 -10.17
C ARG A 82 -23.53 2.19 -10.41
N ILE A 83 -22.44 2.27 -9.69
CA ILE A 83 -21.41 1.23 -9.70
C ILE A 83 -21.97 0.05 -8.93
N LYS A 84 -22.04 -1.12 -9.56
CA LYS A 84 -22.33 -2.37 -8.86
C LYS A 84 -21.07 -2.72 -8.04
N GLU A 85 -21.14 -2.51 -6.75
CA GLU A 85 -20.05 -2.82 -5.84
C GLU A 85 -19.74 -4.32 -5.80
N GLY A 86 -18.47 -4.63 -5.66
CA GLY A 86 -18.01 -5.98 -5.40
C GLY A 86 -18.56 -6.52 -4.09
N LYS A 87 -18.78 -7.82 -4.02
CA LYS A 87 -19.23 -8.50 -2.81
C LYS A 87 -18.13 -9.45 -2.31
N SER A 88 -18.07 -9.62 -1.00
CA SER A 88 -17.21 -10.63 -0.39
C SER A 88 -17.56 -12.03 -0.90
N ASN A 89 -16.53 -12.80 -1.25
CA ASN A 89 -16.67 -14.18 -1.72
C ASN A 89 -16.26 -15.20 -0.66
N LEU A 90 -16.07 -14.78 0.61
CA LEU A 90 -15.74 -15.67 1.71
C LEU A 90 -16.90 -16.66 1.98
N ASN A 91 -16.58 -17.92 2.13
CA ASN A 91 -17.51 -18.89 2.66
C ASN A 91 -17.65 -18.74 4.20
N LYS A 92 -18.59 -19.46 4.81
CA LYS A 92 -18.90 -19.35 6.24
C LYS A 92 -17.71 -19.73 7.13
N GLU A 93 -16.96 -20.77 6.79
CA GLU A 93 -15.79 -21.22 7.54
C GLU A 93 -14.66 -20.17 7.47
N GLN A 94 -14.36 -19.68 6.28
CA GLN A 94 -13.34 -18.64 6.07
C GLN A 94 -13.66 -17.36 6.84
N LYS A 95 -14.93 -16.94 6.80
CA LYS A 95 -15.39 -15.77 7.56
C LYS A 95 -15.18 -15.97 9.06
N GLN A 96 -15.56 -17.12 9.60
CA GLN A 96 -15.38 -17.44 11.02
C GLN A 96 -13.90 -17.47 11.41
N LEU A 97 -13.04 -18.12 10.62
CA LEU A 97 -11.60 -18.20 10.89
C LEU A 97 -10.94 -16.81 10.90
N TRP A 98 -11.35 -15.91 9.99
CA TRP A 98 -10.86 -14.54 9.96
C TRP A 98 -11.36 -13.74 11.17
N GLU A 99 -12.66 -13.81 11.48
CA GLU A 99 -13.26 -13.10 12.63
C GLU A 99 -12.64 -13.55 13.96
N ASP A 100 -12.41 -14.85 14.14
CA ASP A 100 -11.75 -15.39 15.33
C ASP A 100 -10.31 -14.87 15.46
N PHE A 101 -9.57 -14.87 14.35
CA PHE A 101 -8.21 -14.30 14.33
C PHE A 101 -8.24 -12.80 14.65
N ALA A 102 -9.06 -12.03 13.95
CA ALA A 102 -9.14 -10.58 14.13
C ALA A 102 -9.55 -10.22 15.57
N LYS A 103 -10.57 -10.84 16.12
CA LYS A 103 -11.02 -10.63 17.51
C LYS A 103 -9.94 -10.94 18.54
N LYS A 104 -9.11 -11.96 18.27
CA LYS A 104 -8.07 -12.40 19.21
C LYS A 104 -6.80 -11.57 19.14
N HIS A 105 -6.45 -11.05 17.96
CA HIS A 105 -5.13 -10.50 17.70
C HIS A 105 -5.12 -9.03 17.29
N LEU A 106 -6.27 -8.46 16.90
CA LEU A 106 -6.38 -7.06 16.49
C LEU A 106 -7.22 -6.26 17.47
N LYS A 107 -6.81 -5.04 17.77
CA LYS A 107 -7.59 -4.04 18.54
C LYS A 107 -8.41 -3.15 17.62
N THR A 108 -8.02 -3.06 16.35
CA THR A 108 -8.70 -2.24 15.34
C THR A 108 -9.57 -3.10 14.43
N ARG A 109 -10.60 -2.50 13.87
CA ARG A 109 -11.41 -3.11 12.82
C ARG A 109 -10.90 -2.64 11.47
N LEU A 110 -10.45 -3.59 10.66
CA LEU A 110 -10.06 -3.31 9.28
C LEU A 110 -11.31 -3.08 8.43
N ASP A 111 -11.40 -1.89 7.84
CA ASP A 111 -12.54 -1.46 7.05
C ASP A 111 -12.27 -1.64 5.56
N GLY A 112 -13.11 -2.41 4.88
CA GLY A 112 -12.94 -2.72 3.47
C GLY A 112 -13.73 -3.95 3.02
N LEU A 113 -13.52 -4.31 1.76
CA LEU A 113 -14.10 -5.50 1.14
C LEU A 113 -13.14 -6.68 1.27
N LEU A 114 -13.56 -7.71 1.99
CA LEU A 114 -12.79 -8.96 2.12
C LEU A 114 -13.00 -9.85 0.90
N GLN A 115 -11.91 -10.22 0.23
CA GLN A 115 -11.93 -11.14 -0.91
C GLN A 115 -10.87 -12.23 -0.80
N VAL A 116 -11.24 -13.44 -1.25
CA VAL A 116 -10.34 -14.60 -1.30
C VAL A 116 -9.93 -14.87 -2.75
N PHE A 117 -8.62 -15.06 -2.95
CA PHE A 117 -8.03 -15.53 -4.20
C PHE A 117 -7.18 -16.78 -3.89
N GLY A 118 -7.62 -17.94 -4.37
CA GLY A 118 -7.10 -19.22 -3.88
C GLY A 118 -7.34 -19.36 -2.39
N ASP A 119 -6.28 -19.59 -1.61
CA ASP A 119 -6.35 -19.64 -0.15
C ASP A 119 -6.02 -18.31 0.53
N ASN A 120 -5.73 -17.25 -0.24
CA ASN A 120 -5.26 -15.98 0.30
C ASN A 120 -6.42 -15.01 0.50
N LEU A 121 -6.46 -14.39 1.69
CA LEU A 121 -7.42 -13.36 2.05
C LEU A 121 -6.81 -11.98 1.82
N TYR A 122 -7.58 -11.11 1.18
CA TYR A 122 -7.21 -9.72 0.91
C TYR A 122 -8.28 -8.76 1.40
N LEU A 123 -7.83 -7.56 1.79
CA LEU A 123 -8.67 -6.41 2.08
C LEU A 123 -8.56 -5.42 0.92
N LEU A 124 -9.68 -5.13 0.29
CA LEU A 124 -9.80 -4.13 -0.78
C LEU A 124 -10.53 -2.89 -0.24
N PRO A 125 -10.30 -1.69 -0.81
CA PRO A 125 -11.09 -0.52 -0.49
C PRO A 125 -12.60 -0.73 -0.69
N LYS A 126 -13.41 -0.05 0.10
CA LYS A 126 -14.86 0.02 -0.14
C LYS A 126 -15.18 0.79 -1.43
N GLY A 127 -16.36 0.54 -1.98
CA GLY A 127 -16.84 1.26 -3.17
C GLY A 127 -16.17 0.83 -4.48
N LEU A 128 -15.32 -0.21 -4.46
CA LEU A 128 -14.78 -0.76 -5.70
C LEU A 128 -15.88 -1.45 -6.51
N PRO A 129 -15.85 -1.30 -7.85
CA PRO A 129 -16.73 -2.06 -8.73
C PRO A 129 -16.46 -3.57 -8.61
N ASP A 130 -17.39 -4.36 -9.12
CA ASP A 130 -17.18 -5.81 -9.26
C ASP A 130 -16.03 -6.09 -10.24
N LEU A 131 -14.89 -6.51 -9.71
CA LEU A 131 -13.66 -6.80 -10.45
C LEU A 131 -13.52 -8.28 -10.84
N SER A 132 -14.56 -9.09 -10.67
CA SER A 132 -14.51 -10.55 -10.90
C SER A 132 -14.08 -10.96 -12.31
N LYS A 133 -14.27 -10.07 -13.30
CA LYS A 133 -13.89 -10.27 -14.71
C LYS A 133 -12.55 -9.61 -15.10
N VAL A 134 -11.87 -8.98 -14.14
CA VAL A 134 -10.62 -8.25 -14.40
C VAL A 134 -9.44 -9.08 -13.92
N LYS A 135 -8.39 -9.18 -14.75
CA LYS A 135 -7.11 -9.76 -14.29
C LYS A 135 -6.40 -8.75 -13.40
N ILE A 136 -6.24 -9.09 -12.13
CA ILE A 136 -5.64 -8.22 -11.12
C ILE A 136 -4.23 -8.71 -10.83
N ALA A 137 -3.23 -7.85 -10.98
CA ALA A 137 -1.84 -8.17 -10.69
C ALA A 137 -1.54 -8.17 -9.18
N ARG A 138 -2.20 -7.29 -8.42
CA ARG A 138 -2.11 -7.21 -6.95
C ARG A 138 -3.47 -6.90 -6.36
N ASN A 139 -3.88 -7.71 -5.39
CA ASN A 139 -5.20 -7.65 -4.78
C ASN A 139 -5.11 -6.93 -3.43
N GLY A 140 -5.16 -5.60 -3.38
CA GLY A 140 -5.21 -4.87 -2.11
C GLY A 140 -4.19 -5.30 -1.04
N LEU A 141 -4.56 -5.18 0.24
CA LEU A 141 -3.73 -5.63 1.36
C LEU A 141 -3.90 -7.13 1.60
N HIS A 142 -2.84 -7.88 1.46
CA HIS A 142 -2.83 -9.31 1.80
C HIS A 142 -2.92 -9.47 3.33
N LEU A 143 -4.03 -10.04 3.82
CA LEU A 143 -4.26 -10.24 5.24
C LEU A 143 -3.65 -11.55 5.76
N GLY A 144 -3.68 -12.61 4.96
CA GLY A 144 -3.15 -13.91 5.34
C GLY A 144 -3.67 -15.04 4.48
N VAL A 145 -3.45 -16.26 4.96
CA VAL A 145 -3.74 -17.50 4.23
C VAL A 145 -4.64 -18.41 5.08
N PHE A 146 -5.71 -18.90 4.48
CA PHE A 146 -6.52 -19.96 5.06
C PHE A 146 -5.81 -21.30 4.92
N LYS A 147 -5.67 -22.01 6.03
CA LYS A 147 -5.20 -23.38 6.12
C LYS A 147 -6.29 -24.23 6.74
N LYS A 148 -6.12 -25.56 6.72
CA LYS A 148 -7.09 -26.46 7.34
C LYS A 148 -7.38 -26.03 8.80
N LYS A 149 -8.60 -25.56 9.06
CA LYS A 149 -9.11 -25.12 10.37
C LYS A 149 -8.30 -24.01 11.07
N ARG A 150 -7.57 -23.17 10.34
CA ARG A 150 -6.84 -22.04 10.90
C ARG A 150 -6.59 -20.95 9.87
N PHE A 151 -6.38 -19.74 10.37
CA PHE A 151 -5.89 -18.59 9.59
C PHE A 151 -4.45 -18.28 10.01
N GLU A 152 -3.60 -18.02 9.04
CA GLU A 152 -2.21 -17.59 9.24
C GLU A 152 -2.05 -16.17 8.70
N PRO A 153 -1.68 -15.16 9.56
CA PRO A 153 -1.53 -13.80 9.13
C PRO A 153 -0.35 -13.64 8.18
N SER A 154 -0.46 -12.70 7.26
CA SER A 154 0.60 -12.41 6.32
C SER A 154 1.65 -11.47 6.90
N PHE A 155 2.80 -11.43 6.25
CA PHE A 155 3.84 -10.43 6.48
C PHE A 155 3.32 -9.00 6.22
N ALA A 156 2.56 -8.82 5.13
CA ALA A 156 2.01 -7.52 4.75
C ALA A 156 1.05 -6.95 5.81
N LEU A 157 0.23 -7.79 6.44
CA LEU A 157 -0.65 -7.35 7.53
C LEU A 157 0.16 -6.81 8.71
N GLY A 158 1.26 -7.48 9.07
CA GLY A 158 2.08 -7.04 10.19
C GLY A 158 2.82 -5.73 9.94
N ILE A 159 3.14 -5.41 8.67
CA ILE A 159 3.72 -4.11 8.30
C ILE A 159 2.65 -3.01 8.24
N ALA A 160 1.44 -3.35 7.83
CA ALA A 160 0.36 -2.37 7.65
C ALA A 160 -0.22 -1.85 8.96
N LEU A 161 -0.02 -2.57 10.07
CA LEU A 161 -0.57 -2.24 11.39
C LEU A 161 0.51 -1.61 12.29
N THR A 162 0.10 -0.64 13.09
CA THR A 162 0.90 -0.12 14.20
C THR A 162 0.80 -1.05 15.42
N SER A 163 1.71 -0.89 16.39
CA SER A 163 1.69 -1.67 17.64
C SER A 163 0.44 -1.44 18.48
N ASP A 164 -0.19 -0.27 18.35
CA ASP A 164 -1.42 0.08 19.06
C ASP A 164 -2.66 -0.63 18.49
N GLU A 165 -2.59 -1.10 17.25
CA GLU A 165 -3.68 -1.79 16.55
C GLU A 165 -3.66 -3.31 16.75
N VAL A 166 -2.63 -3.85 17.40
CA VAL A 166 -2.50 -5.29 17.68
C VAL A 166 -2.53 -5.58 19.18
N VAL A 167 -3.04 -6.77 19.52
CA VAL A 167 -3.16 -7.20 20.93
C VAL A 167 -1.81 -7.53 21.55
N SER A 168 -0.90 -8.14 20.75
CA SER A 168 0.40 -8.60 21.25
C SER A 168 1.49 -8.28 20.24
N SER A 169 2.53 -7.60 20.68
CA SER A 169 3.73 -7.28 19.91
C SER A 169 4.98 -7.61 20.70
N ILE A 170 6.10 -7.84 20.02
CA ILE A 170 7.42 -8.05 20.61
C ILE A 170 8.43 -7.23 19.82
N GLU A 171 9.21 -6.42 20.54
CA GLU A 171 10.36 -5.71 20.01
C GLU A 171 11.55 -6.67 19.86
N LEU A 172 12.15 -6.71 18.68
CA LEU A 172 13.37 -7.45 18.41
C LEU A 172 14.58 -6.54 18.58
N THR A 173 15.65 -7.06 19.18
CA THR A 173 16.94 -6.39 19.11
C THR A 173 17.47 -6.43 17.68
N GLN A 174 18.46 -5.58 17.35
CA GLN A 174 19.11 -5.56 16.03
C GLN A 174 19.70 -6.93 15.66
N ASP A 175 20.32 -7.64 16.62
CA ASP A 175 20.86 -8.98 16.40
C ASP A 175 19.76 -10.01 16.13
N GLN A 176 18.65 -9.95 16.87
CA GLN A 176 17.49 -10.81 16.65
C GLN A 176 16.81 -10.52 15.30
N PHE A 177 16.74 -9.25 14.91
CA PHE A 177 16.27 -8.85 13.60
C PHE A 177 17.15 -9.42 12.48
N ALA A 178 18.47 -9.26 12.57
CA ALA A 178 19.42 -9.81 11.60
C ALA A 178 19.28 -11.33 11.45
N GLN A 179 19.14 -12.06 12.58
CA GLN A 179 18.85 -13.49 12.54
C GLN A 179 17.53 -13.82 11.86
N TYR A 180 16.47 -13.06 12.15
CA TYR A 180 15.15 -13.31 11.62
C TYR A 180 15.07 -13.08 10.10
N VAL A 181 15.64 -11.99 9.58
CA VAL A 181 15.63 -11.69 8.13
C VAL A 181 16.48 -12.63 7.31
N SER A 182 17.53 -13.22 7.92
CA SER A 182 18.33 -14.27 7.26
C SER A 182 17.63 -15.64 7.22
N GLY A 183 16.47 -15.75 7.86
CA GLY A 183 15.64 -16.95 7.83
C GLY A 183 15.77 -17.88 9.02
N ASN A 184 16.56 -17.48 10.04
CA ASN A 184 16.79 -18.26 11.25
C ASN A 184 15.63 -18.10 12.25
N VAL A 185 15.54 -19.04 13.17
CA VAL A 185 14.68 -18.97 14.34
C VAL A 185 15.33 -18.05 15.36
N VAL A 186 14.54 -17.22 16.03
CA VAL A 186 15.01 -16.32 17.08
C VAL A 186 14.58 -16.86 18.45
N THR A 187 15.46 -16.80 19.41
CA THR A 187 15.17 -17.13 20.82
C THR A 187 15.05 -15.84 21.62
N LEU A 188 13.96 -15.70 22.36
CA LEU A 188 13.72 -14.60 23.28
C LEU A 188 14.32 -14.92 24.66
N ASP A 189 14.69 -13.88 25.41
CA ASP A 189 15.22 -14.02 26.77
C ASP A 189 14.15 -14.55 27.74
N GLN A 190 12.90 -14.29 27.47
CA GLN A 190 11.77 -14.70 28.30
C GLN A 190 10.75 -15.51 27.51
N THR A 191 10.14 -16.49 28.20
CA THR A 191 9.02 -17.25 27.68
C THR A 191 7.78 -16.37 27.53
N GLN A 192 7.09 -16.54 26.41
CA GLN A 192 5.84 -15.84 26.11
C GLN A 192 4.68 -16.84 25.97
N PRO A 193 3.43 -16.40 26.22
CA PRO A 193 2.26 -17.19 25.87
C PRO A 193 2.28 -17.60 24.39
N ASN A 194 1.93 -18.85 24.11
CA ASN A 194 1.92 -19.35 22.73
C ASN A 194 0.87 -18.61 21.88
N GLY A 195 1.28 -18.07 20.74
CA GLY A 195 0.35 -17.31 19.88
C GLY A 195 1.03 -16.57 18.73
N TRP A 196 0.22 -15.76 18.04
CA TRP A 196 0.68 -14.82 17.02
C TRP A 196 1.02 -13.48 17.67
N TYR A 197 2.17 -12.96 17.31
CA TYR A 197 2.69 -11.65 17.76
C TYR A 197 3.11 -10.85 16.55
N GLN A 198 2.85 -9.55 16.57
CA GLN A 198 3.52 -8.63 15.67
C GLN A 198 4.95 -8.46 16.15
N LEU A 199 5.90 -8.62 15.26
CA LEU A 199 7.30 -8.28 15.52
C LEU A 199 7.49 -6.79 15.24
N LEU A 200 8.23 -6.13 16.11
CA LEU A 200 8.61 -4.73 15.98
C LEU A 200 10.13 -4.61 15.85
N VAL A 201 10.56 -3.60 15.12
CA VAL A 201 11.95 -3.17 15.03
C VAL A 201 11.95 -1.65 15.08
N ASP A 202 12.64 -1.07 16.06
CA ASP A 202 12.64 0.37 16.35
C ASP A 202 11.22 0.93 16.43
N GLY A 203 10.31 0.19 17.11
CA GLY A 203 8.90 0.55 17.31
C GLY A 203 8.01 0.36 16.07
N ASN A 204 8.53 -0.06 14.94
CA ASN A 204 7.78 -0.23 13.70
C ASN A 204 7.37 -1.68 13.46
N GLY A 205 6.13 -1.89 12.99
CA GLY A 205 5.61 -3.18 12.61
C GLY A 205 6.42 -3.82 11.46
N PHE A 206 6.90 -5.04 11.70
CA PHE A 206 7.79 -5.73 10.77
C PHE A 206 7.19 -7.03 10.19
N GLY A 207 6.11 -7.53 10.77
CA GLY A 207 5.43 -8.75 10.34
C GLY A 207 4.79 -9.48 11.51
N PHE A 208 4.13 -10.60 11.22
CA PHE A 208 3.64 -11.50 12.26
C PHE A 208 4.52 -12.74 12.35
N ALA A 209 4.75 -13.20 13.57
CA ALA A 209 5.38 -14.48 13.84
C ALA A 209 4.62 -15.28 14.90
N LYS A 210 4.73 -16.59 14.84
CA LYS A 210 4.18 -17.47 15.88
C LYS A 210 5.24 -17.74 16.92
N ILE A 211 4.92 -17.45 18.18
CA ILE A 211 5.79 -17.73 19.33
C ILE A 211 5.30 -18.99 20.04
N VAL A 212 6.25 -19.85 20.39
CA VAL A 212 6.04 -21.05 21.18
C VAL A 212 7.12 -21.09 22.28
N GLY A 213 6.70 -20.90 23.52
CA GLY A 213 7.63 -20.70 24.63
C GLY A 213 8.45 -19.43 24.44
N ASN A 214 9.76 -19.57 24.31
CA ASN A 214 10.67 -18.46 23.99
C ASN A 214 11.14 -18.45 22.53
N THR A 215 10.55 -19.29 21.68
CA THR A 215 10.98 -19.45 20.28
C THR A 215 10.06 -18.67 19.33
N VAL A 216 10.62 -17.74 18.58
CA VAL A 216 9.97 -17.03 17.47
C VAL A 216 10.17 -17.83 16.20
N LYS A 217 9.10 -18.45 15.69
CA LYS A 217 9.14 -19.19 14.44
C LYS A 217 9.27 -18.22 13.26
N ASN A 218 10.17 -18.52 12.33
CA ASN A 218 10.42 -17.67 11.19
C ASN A 218 9.30 -17.77 10.13
N TYR A 219 8.58 -16.66 9.96
CA TYR A 219 7.56 -16.45 8.91
C TYR A 219 7.97 -15.38 7.90
N TYR A 220 9.23 -14.94 7.95
CA TYR A 220 9.75 -13.97 6.99
C TYR A 220 9.74 -14.56 5.57
N PRO A 221 9.23 -13.81 4.57
CA PRO A 221 9.10 -14.35 3.22
C PRO A 221 10.45 -14.81 2.66
N LYS A 222 10.50 -16.05 2.17
CA LYS A 222 11.76 -16.65 1.68
C LYS A 222 12.44 -15.80 0.61
N GLY A 223 11.66 -15.20 -0.28
CA GLY A 223 12.18 -14.34 -1.36
C GLY A 223 12.70 -12.97 -0.91
N LEU A 224 12.48 -12.59 0.35
CA LEU A 224 12.96 -11.33 0.91
C LEU A 224 14.15 -11.53 1.87
N ARG A 225 14.60 -12.76 2.09
CA ARG A 225 15.69 -13.06 3.03
C ARG A 225 17.00 -12.49 2.54
N PHE A 226 17.76 -11.93 3.47
CA PHE A 226 19.09 -11.37 3.23
C PHE A 226 19.95 -11.50 4.51
N HIS A 227 21.25 -11.33 4.37
CA HIS A 227 22.21 -11.31 5.48
C HIS A 227 22.65 -9.87 5.72
N ILE A 228 22.68 -9.49 7.00
CA ILE A 228 23.21 -8.21 7.49
C ILE A 228 24.59 -8.46 8.09
#